data_5745282fde1f2ac47bdcfb23e6f60f12
#
_entry.id   5745282fde1f2ac47bdcfb23e6f60f12
#
_cell.length_a   1.000
_cell.length_b   1.000
_cell.length_c   1.000
_cell.angle_alpha   90.00
_cell.angle_beta   90.00
_cell.angle_gamma   90.00
#
_symmetry.space_group_name_H-M   'P 1'
#
loop_
_entity.id
_entity.type
_entity.pdbx_description
1 polymer ?
#
loop_
_entity_poly.entity_id
_entity_poly.type
_entity_poly.pdbx_seq_one_letter_code
_entity_poly.pdbx_strand_id
1 'polypeptide(L)'
;KTNGAANGEGLRSPEIACGDLDPSDVLKELGTGLYLGNLHYLNWSERKTARLTGMTRYACFWVEGGEIIAPIKDLRFDESLYRILGSELEAVTQTSLRLPETDTYQERALGGSQVPGMLIRDFRFTL
;
A
#
# COMPACT_ATOMS: atom_id res chain seq x y z
N LYS A 1 6.95 5.43 27.19
CA LYS A 1 5.71 5.69 26.43
C LYS A 1 5.48 7.19 26.45
N THR A 2 5.69 7.85 25.31
CA THR A 2 5.74 9.32 25.23
C THR A 2 4.37 9.98 25.14
N ASN A 3 3.35 9.23 24.73
CA ASN A 3 1.98 9.74 24.55
C ASN A 3 0.99 9.28 25.63
N GLY A 4 1.48 8.70 26.73
CA GLY A 4 0.64 8.15 27.79
C GLY A 4 -0.13 6.88 27.42
N ALA A 5 0.19 6.26 26.29
CA ALA A 5 -0.48 5.04 25.85
C ALA A 5 -0.20 3.86 26.80
N ALA A 6 -1.21 3.10 27.12
CA ALA A 6 -1.08 1.90 27.97
C ALA A 6 -0.30 0.79 27.24
N ASN A 7 -0.46 0.69 25.94
CA ASN A 7 0.21 -0.23 25.03
C ASN A 7 1.32 0.48 24.24
N GLY A 8 1.98 -0.19 23.33
CA GLY A 8 3.06 0.37 22.49
C GLY A 8 2.68 1.67 21.78
N GLU A 9 3.67 2.40 21.34
CA GLU A 9 3.48 3.60 20.53
C GLU A 9 2.99 3.21 19.12
N GLY A 10 2.01 3.95 18.60
CA GLY A 10 1.46 3.73 17.26
C GLY A 10 0.62 4.92 16.79
N LEU A 11 0.50 5.06 15.50
CA LEU A 11 -0.38 6.04 14.89
C LEU A 11 -1.83 5.52 14.94
N ARG A 12 -2.74 6.31 15.49
CA ARG A 12 -4.16 5.94 15.58
C ARG A 12 -4.94 6.22 14.30
N SER A 13 -4.60 7.29 13.61
CA SER A 13 -5.29 7.73 12.40
C SER A 13 -4.27 8.37 11.45
N PRO A 14 -3.34 7.58 10.89
CA PRO A 14 -2.34 8.12 9.99
C PRO A 14 -2.99 8.60 8.70
N GLU A 15 -2.49 9.72 8.19
CA GLU A 15 -2.86 10.28 6.90
C GLU A 15 -1.60 10.50 6.07
N ILE A 16 -1.65 10.05 4.82
CA ILE A 16 -0.61 10.32 3.84
C ILE A 16 -1.11 11.44 2.92
N ALA A 17 -0.28 12.45 2.72
CA ALA A 17 -0.61 13.57 1.85
C ALA A 17 -0.86 13.09 0.41
N CYS A 18 -1.86 13.69 -0.24
CA CYS A 18 -2.12 13.48 -1.65
C CYS A 18 -1.05 14.16 -2.51
N GLY A 19 -0.88 13.65 -3.73
CA GLY A 19 -0.06 14.26 -4.79
C GLY A 19 -0.94 14.84 -5.90
N ASP A 20 -0.43 14.78 -7.13
CA ASP A 20 -1.04 15.46 -8.28
C ASP A 20 -1.60 14.48 -9.33
N LEU A 21 -1.43 13.17 -9.17
CA LEU A 21 -1.91 12.18 -10.14
C LEU A 21 -3.44 12.09 -10.11
N ASP A 22 -4.08 12.37 -11.23
CA ASP A 22 -5.53 12.19 -11.36
C ASP A 22 -5.88 10.69 -11.28
N PRO A 23 -6.82 10.28 -10.41
CA PRO A 23 -7.24 8.88 -10.33
C PRO A 23 -7.72 8.28 -11.65
N SER A 24 -8.25 9.08 -12.56
CA SER A 24 -8.68 8.63 -13.89
C SER A 24 -7.50 8.29 -14.83
N ASP A 25 -6.33 8.84 -14.58
CA ASP A 25 -5.13 8.61 -15.38
C ASP A 25 -4.22 7.50 -14.83
N VAL A 26 -4.54 6.93 -13.66
CA VAL A 26 -3.68 5.93 -12.98
C VAL A 26 -3.26 4.77 -13.89
N LEU A 27 -4.19 4.18 -14.63
CA LEU A 27 -3.85 3.06 -15.53
C LEU A 27 -3.00 3.50 -16.72
N LYS A 28 -3.27 4.68 -17.25
CA LYS A 28 -2.50 5.28 -18.35
C LYS A 28 -1.06 5.58 -17.92
N GLU A 29 -0.88 6.17 -16.73
CA GLU A 29 0.44 6.47 -16.18
C GLU A 29 1.20 5.19 -15.79
N LEU A 30 0.51 4.15 -15.32
CA LEU A 30 1.11 2.82 -15.11
C LEU A 30 1.60 2.22 -16.44
N GLY A 31 0.90 2.47 -17.54
CA GLY A 31 1.24 1.94 -18.86
C GLY A 31 1.18 0.41 -18.89
N THR A 32 2.27 -0.26 -18.54
CA THR A 32 2.34 -1.73 -18.44
C THR A 32 2.90 -2.13 -17.09
N GLY A 33 2.16 -2.94 -16.34
CA GLY A 33 2.56 -3.35 -15.00
C GLY A 33 1.45 -4.01 -14.20
N LEU A 34 1.53 -3.93 -12.88
CA LEU A 34 0.56 -4.52 -11.97
C LEU A 34 -0.26 -3.44 -11.26
N TYR A 35 -1.58 -3.52 -11.39
CA TYR A 35 -2.49 -2.79 -10.51
C TYR A 35 -2.78 -3.65 -9.28
N LEU A 36 -2.43 -3.14 -8.10
CA LEU A 36 -2.53 -3.86 -6.83
C LEU A 36 -3.61 -3.22 -5.95
N GLY A 37 -4.77 -3.85 -5.89
CA GLY A 37 -5.88 -3.40 -5.06
C GLY A 37 -5.81 -3.86 -3.61
N ASN A 38 -5.07 -4.93 -3.33
CA ASN A 38 -4.96 -5.47 -1.97
C ASN A 38 -3.62 -6.15 -1.71
N LEU A 39 -3.01 -5.80 -0.57
CA LEU A 39 -1.85 -6.49 0.00
C LEU A 39 -2.25 -7.13 1.34
N HIS A 40 -1.80 -8.36 1.59
CA HIS A 40 -2.21 -9.17 2.73
C HIS A 40 -1.03 -9.90 3.38
N TYR A 41 -1.21 -10.41 4.59
CA TYR A 41 -0.17 -11.06 5.40
C TYR A 41 1.11 -10.21 5.57
N LEU A 42 0.91 -8.93 5.83
CA LEU A 42 2.02 -8.00 6.01
C LEU A 42 2.76 -8.26 7.32
N ASN A 43 4.06 -8.49 7.23
CA ASN A 43 4.95 -8.66 8.36
C ASN A 43 6.31 -8.00 8.12
N TRP A 44 6.97 -7.60 9.20
CA TRP A 44 8.35 -7.16 9.11
C TRP A 44 9.26 -8.34 8.84
N SER A 45 9.94 -8.35 7.71
CA SER A 45 11.04 -9.29 7.43
C SER A 45 12.36 -8.77 7.99
N GLU A 46 12.59 -7.46 7.93
CA GLU A 46 13.75 -6.78 8.52
C GLU A 46 13.36 -5.36 8.97
N ARG A 47 13.35 -5.13 10.27
CA ARG A 47 12.93 -3.83 10.84
C ARG A 47 13.94 -2.71 10.62
N LYS A 48 15.24 -3.01 10.64
CA LYS A 48 16.29 -1.97 10.51
C LYS A 48 16.28 -1.31 9.14
N THR A 49 15.95 -2.06 8.12
CA THR A 49 15.86 -1.60 6.73
C THR A 49 14.42 -1.34 6.28
N ALA A 50 13.48 -1.35 7.24
CA ALA A 50 12.04 -1.20 7.01
C ALA A 50 11.53 -2.12 5.89
N ARG A 51 11.94 -3.40 5.92
CA ARG A 51 11.47 -4.39 4.95
C ARG A 51 10.21 -5.08 5.43
N LEU A 52 9.26 -5.16 4.53
CA LEU A 52 7.99 -5.87 4.68
C LEU A 52 7.92 -7.03 3.71
N THR A 53 7.50 -8.18 4.21
CA THR A 53 7.02 -9.28 3.39
C THR A 53 5.51 -9.33 3.41
N GLY A 54 4.93 -9.84 2.35
CA GLY A 54 3.49 -9.99 2.20
C GLY A 54 3.13 -10.68 0.89
N MET A 55 1.86 -10.60 0.54
CA MET A 55 1.37 -11.11 -0.73
C MET A 55 0.21 -10.25 -1.27
N THR A 56 0.03 -10.27 -2.57
CA THR A 56 -1.19 -9.77 -3.22
C THR A 56 -2.33 -10.74 -2.93
N ARG A 57 -3.58 -10.30 -3.07
CA ARG A 57 -4.70 -11.19 -2.83
C ARG A 57 -5.82 -11.00 -3.86
N TYR A 58 -6.71 -10.05 -3.68
CA TYR A 58 -7.83 -9.80 -4.58
C TYR A 58 -7.74 -8.41 -5.21
N ALA A 59 -8.51 -8.20 -6.28
CA ALA A 59 -8.49 -6.95 -7.04
C ALA A 59 -7.08 -6.55 -7.52
N CYS A 60 -6.30 -7.55 -7.95
CA CYS A 60 -4.97 -7.35 -8.51
C CYS A 60 -4.97 -7.81 -9.98
N PHE A 61 -4.44 -6.96 -10.86
CA PHE A 61 -4.59 -7.13 -12.31
C PHE A 61 -3.28 -6.86 -13.04
N TRP A 62 -3.09 -7.57 -14.15
CA TRP A 62 -2.14 -7.22 -15.18
C TRP A 62 -2.72 -6.11 -16.07
N VAL A 63 -1.94 -5.06 -16.24
CA VAL A 63 -2.25 -3.91 -17.08
C VAL A 63 -1.26 -3.86 -18.23
N GLU A 64 -1.73 -3.60 -19.43
CA GLU A 64 -0.90 -3.44 -20.62
C GLU A 64 -1.45 -2.28 -21.46
N GLY A 65 -0.57 -1.35 -21.82
CA GLY A 65 -0.95 -0.16 -22.58
C GLY A 65 -2.01 0.73 -21.89
N GLY A 66 -2.07 0.70 -20.57
CA GLY A 66 -3.06 1.47 -19.79
C GLY A 66 -4.43 0.77 -19.65
N GLU A 67 -4.55 -0.48 -20.07
CA GLU A 67 -5.80 -1.25 -19.99
C GLU A 67 -5.64 -2.49 -19.10
N ILE A 68 -6.67 -2.80 -18.31
CA ILE A 68 -6.72 -4.03 -17.50
C ILE A 68 -6.96 -5.21 -18.44
N ILE A 69 -6.01 -6.14 -18.49
CA ILE A 69 -6.05 -7.31 -19.37
C ILE A 69 -6.58 -8.54 -18.63
N ALA A 70 -6.08 -8.83 -17.44
CA ALA A 70 -6.44 -10.04 -16.70
C ALA A 70 -6.20 -9.91 -15.20
N PRO A 71 -6.93 -10.65 -14.35
CA PRO A 71 -6.54 -10.82 -12.96
C PRO A 71 -5.25 -11.64 -12.87
N ILE A 72 -4.45 -11.34 -11.85
CA ILE A 72 -3.22 -12.09 -11.57
C ILE A 72 -3.43 -13.09 -10.42
N LYS A 73 -2.61 -14.13 -10.40
CA LYS A 73 -2.48 -15.01 -9.22
C LYS A 73 -1.80 -14.26 -8.09
N ASP A 74 -1.98 -14.76 -6.87
CA ASP A 74 -1.32 -14.21 -5.71
C ASP A 74 0.21 -14.27 -5.87
N LEU A 75 0.85 -13.13 -5.68
CA LEU A 75 2.31 -12.97 -5.74
C LEU A 75 2.83 -12.62 -4.35
N ARG A 76 3.94 -13.24 -3.96
CA ARG A 76 4.66 -12.86 -2.75
C ARG A 76 5.64 -11.73 -3.03
N PHE A 77 5.89 -10.92 -2.01
CA PHE A 77 6.91 -9.87 -2.08
C PHE A 77 7.70 -9.77 -0.77
N ASP A 78 8.88 -9.20 -0.87
CA ASP A 78 9.70 -8.73 0.22
C ASP A 78 10.37 -7.43 -0.21
N GLU A 79 9.83 -6.31 0.26
CA GLU A 79 10.23 -4.99 -0.25
C GLU A 79 10.51 -4.00 0.88
N SER A 80 11.35 -3.01 0.62
CA SER A 80 11.68 -1.95 1.58
C SER A 80 10.76 -0.75 1.45
N LEU A 81 10.19 -0.30 2.57
CA LEU A 81 9.41 0.94 2.61
C LEU A 81 10.24 2.17 2.21
N TYR A 82 11.55 2.18 2.48
CA TYR A 82 12.42 3.27 2.04
C TYR A 82 12.54 3.35 0.52
N ARG A 83 12.41 2.22 -0.17
CA ARG A 83 12.37 2.21 -1.63
C ARG A 83 11.00 2.64 -2.15
N ILE A 84 9.94 1.94 -1.76
CA ILE A 84 8.59 2.16 -2.33
C ILE A 84 7.98 3.52 -1.95
N LEU A 85 8.35 4.08 -0.81
CA LEU A 85 7.91 5.42 -0.39
C LEU A 85 8.96 6.51 -0.61
N GLY A 86 10.07 6.17 -1.23
CA GLY A 86 11.21 7.07 -1.47
C GLY A 86 11.69 6.99 -2.91
N SER A 87 12.77 6.24 -3.17
CA SER A 87 13.45 6.26 -4.47
C SER A 87 12.61 5.74 -5.64
N GLU A 88 11.66 4.87 -5.38
CA GLU A 88 10.80 4.25 -6.42
C GLU A 88 9.38 4.83 -6.47
N LEU A 89 9.05 5.77 -5.60
CA LEU A 89 7.77 6.47 -5.64
C LEU A 89 7.78 7.48 -6.80
N GLU A 90 6.95 7.25 -7.81
CA GLU A 90 6.85 8.10 -8.99
C GLU A 90 5.75 9.14 -8.87
N ALA A 91 4.58 8.72 -8.40
CA ALA A 91 3.43 9.61 -8.27
C ALA A 91 2.50 9.16 -7.15
N VAL A 92 1.71 10.10 -6.67
CA VAL A 92 0.68 9.89 -5.64
C VAL A 92 -0.60 10.51 -6.15
N THR A 93 -1.73 9.84 -5.95
CA THR A 93 -3.02 10.35 -6.43
C THR A 93 -3.45 11.62 -5.68
N GLN A 94 -4.19 12.48 -6.37
CA GLN A 94 -4.76 13.70 -5.80
C GLN A 94 -5.94 13.46 -4.85
N THR A 95 -6.44 12.22 -4.78
CA THR A 95 -7.49 11.82 -3.86
C THR A 95 -7.03 10.66 -2.99
N SER A 96 -7.52 10.63 -1.76
CA SER A 96 -7.24 9.56 -0.80
C SER A 96 -8.47 8.71 -0.50
N LEU A 97 -8.23 7.45 -0.14
CA LEU A 97 -9.23 6.53 0.35
C LEU A 97 -9.17 6.47 1.88
N ARG A 98 -10.32 6.54 2.52
CA ARG A 98 -10.44 6.31 3.95
C ARG A 98 -10.64 4.83 4.22
N LEU A 99 -9.75 4.26 5.01
CA LEU A 99 -9.76 2.86 5.46
C LEU A 99 -10.08 2.84 6.97
N PRO A 100 -11.34 2.67 7.36
CA PRO A 100 -11.70 2.58 8.77
C PRO A 100 -11.13 1.30 9.39
N GLU A 101 -10.73 1.38 10.66
CA GLU A 101 -10.40 0.19 11.45
C GLU A 101 -11.67 -0.60 11.73
N THR A 102 -11.70 -1.85 11.31
CA THR A 102 -12.88 -2.72 11.45
C THR A 102 -12.63 -3.90 12.39
N ASP A 103 -11.42 -4.03 12.93
CA ASP A 103 -11.10 -5.08 13.87
C ASP A 103 -11.82 -4.85 15.20
N THR A 104 -12.46 -5.91 15.71
CA THR A 104 -13.19 -5.92 16.97
C THR A 104 -12.64 -6.96 17.95
N TYR A 105 -11.47 -7.53 17.64
CA TYR A 105 -10.83 -8.50 18.51
C TYR A 105 -10.40 -7.82 19.82
N GLN A 106 -10.84 -8.37 20.96
CA GLN A 106 -10.71 -7.84 22.31
C GLN A 106 -11.58 -6.58 22.58
N GLU A 107 -11.48 -5.56 21.77
CA GLU A 107 -12.29 -4.33 21.88
C GLU A 107 -12.40 -3.65 20.51
N ARG A 108 -13.38 -2.78 20.38
CA ARG A 108 -13.56 -2.01 19.16
C ARG A 108 -12.51 -0.90 19.08
N ALA A 109 -11.64 -0.97 18.07
CA ALA A 109 -10.76 0.11 17.73
C ALA A 109 -11.53 1.26 17.03
N LEU A 110 -11.30 2.48 17.51
CA LEU A 110 -11.82 3.70 16.88
C LEU A 110 -10.66 4.38 16.17
N GLY A 111 -10.60 4.24 14.87
CA GLY A 111 -9.52 4.82 14.08
C GLY A 111 -9.62 4.39 12.62
N GLY A 112 -8.56 4.59 11.92
CA GLY A 112 -8.42 4.24 10.52
C GLY A 112 -7.26 4.98 9.89
N SER A 113 -7.04 4.77 8.62
CA SER A 113 -6.04 5.49 7.85
C SER A 113 -6.69 6.16 6.66
N GLN A 114 -6.04 7.23 6.18
CA GLN A 114 -6.41 7.91 4.95
C GLN A 114 -5.19 7.89 4.03
N VAL A 115 -5.32 7.19 2.92
CA VAL A 115 -4.18 6.90 2.05
C VAL A 115 -4.55 7.12 0.58
N PRO A 116 -3.68 7.81 -0.20
CA PRO A 116 -3.82 7.92 -1.64
C PRO A 116 -3.35 6.65 -2.35
N GLY A 117 -3.69 6.50 -3.62
CA GLY A 117 -3.01 5.56 -4.51
C GLY A 117 -1.58 6.00 -4.80
N MET A 118 -0.71 5.05 -5.06
CA MET A 118 0.72 5.30 -5.32
C MET A 118 1.17 4.58 -6.58
N LEU A 119 1.87 5.29 -7.46
CA LEU A 119 2.58 4.72 -8.59
C LEU A 119 4.02 4.46 -8.17
N ILE A 120 4.43 3.20 -8.21
CA ILE A 120 5.73 2.75 -7.74
C ILE A 120 6.45 2.05 -8.87
N ARG A 121 7.67 2.51 -9.18
CA ARG A 121 8.57 1.84 -10.10
C ARG A 121 9.21 0.62 -9.42
N ASP A 122 9.45 -0.42 -10.18
CA ASP A 122 10.29 -1.55 -9.76
C ASP A 122 9.92 -2.14 -8.37
N PHE A 123 8.63 -2.41 -8.14
CA PHE A 123 8.19 -3.15 -6.97
C PHE A 123 8.61 -4.62 -7.09
N ARG A 124 9.28 -5.16 -6.07
CA ARG A 124 9.93 -6.47 -6.12
C ARG A 124 9.06 -7.58 -5.57
N PHE A 125 8.75 -8.52 -6.44
CA PHE A 125 8.10 -9.77 -6.05
C PHE A 125 9.12 -10.87 -5.87
N THR A 126 8.79 -11.82 -4.98
CA THR A 126 9.55 -13.05 -4.76
C THR A 126 8.73 -14.22 -5.28
N LEU A 127 9.36 -15.14 -6.00
CA LEU A 127 8.71 -16.35 -6.51
C LEU A 127 8.56 -17.41 -5.41
#